data_d3eeff74ae7d7bb8c1bd7a3409bc5328
#
_entry.id   d3eeff74ae7d7bb8c1bd7a3409bc5328
#
_cell.length_a   1.000
_cell.length_b   1.000
_cell.length_c   1.000
_cell.angle_alpha   90.00
_cell.angle_beta   90.00
_cell.angle_gamma   90.00
#
_symmetry.space_group_name_H-M   'P 1'
#
loop_
_entity.id
_entity.type
_entity.pdbx_description
1 polymer ?
#
loop_
_entity_poly.entity_id
_entity_poly.type
_entity_poly.pdbx_seq_one_letter_code
_entity_poly.pdbx_strand_id
1 'polypeptide(L)'
;MPAKKFDLIVFGASSFVGEILTRYLAETFGLDGELNWAIAGRSEQKLQKVRGTLAPILGDKAKDVEILLADAADENQLQELTGRTKVIVSTVGPYALYGEPLVKVCAENGVDYCDLTGEAQWIKRMLEKYEAKAQESGARIVHCCGFDSVPSDMGVYFLQQQAEQEFGSMAERIKMRVKAAKGGMSGGTIASIINLTKEAVANPSLRKELANPYSICPPGNGFSARQPNVKGAVMDNDFKSWATPFIMAAINTRVVHRSNALRDNAYGEAFVYDEAMLTGKGMKGRMMAMTVVGGLGAFMVGAVIKPTRWLLENYVLPKPGEGPTPKQQEEGYYDIRFKGFLKDGRTIVTKVTGDRDPGYGSTAKVLGQAAASLALDFHTGTRKKGKKGGFWTPASIFDDRYIQRLRDHAGVEFEVLEK
;
A
#
# COMPACT_ATOMS: atom_id res chain seq x y z
N MET A 1 24.18 -12.41 17.54
CA MET A 1 23.57 -11.09 17.75
C MET A 1 22.76 -11.14 19.05
N PRO A 2 22.75 -10.10 19.89
CA PRO A 2 21.87 -10.07 21.05
C PRO A 2 20.40 -10.25 20.61
N ALA A 3 19.57 -10.83 21.49
CA ALA A 3 18.15 -11.00 21.20
C ALA A 3 17.48 -9.64 20.93
N LYS A 4 16.77 -9.52 19.85
CA LYS A 4 16.05 -8.28 19.49
C LYS A 4 14.94 -8.04 20.51
N LYS A 5 14.90 -6.83 21.07
CA LYS A 5 13.98 -6.47 22.16
C LYS A 5 12.52 -6.41 21.69
N PHE A 6 12.29 -5.95 20.45
CA PHE A 6 10.96 -5.75 19.89
C PHE A 6 10.70 -6.66 18.69
N ASP A 7 9.46 -7.07 18.52
CA ASP A 7 8.99 -7.70 17.29
C ASP A 7 8.78 -6.66 16.21
N LEU A 8 8.26 -5.47 16.57
CA LEU A 8 7.90 -4.40 15.67
C LEU A 8 8.25 -3.02 16.22
N ILE A 9 8.81 -2.13 15.37
CA ILE A 9 8.92 -0.70 15.66
C ILE A 9 8.14 0.09 14.61
N VAL A 10 7.27 1.00 15.09
CA VAL A 10 6.57 1.99 14.25
C VAL A 10 7.47 3.21 14.08
N PHE A 11 8.11 3.34 12.93
CA PHE A 11 8.94 4.49 12.60
C PHE A 11 8.11 5.59 11.92
N GLY A 12 8.15 6.80 12.48
CA GLY A 12 7.27 7.88 12.08
C GLY A 12 5.93 7.89 12.82
N ALA A 13 5.88 7.34 14.04
CA ALA A 13 4.68 7.23 14.85
C ALA A 13 3.97 8.58 15.10
N SER A 14 4.67 9.71 14.99
CA SER A 14 4.09 11.06 15.10
C SER A 14 3.61 11.64 13.75
N SER A 15 3.63 10.89 12.66
CA SER A 15 2.95 11.25 11.42
C SER A 15 1.44 10.98 11.56
N PHE A 16 0.61 11.59 10.70
CA PHE A 16 -0.84 11.39 10.77
C PHE A 16 -1.24 9.90 10.71
N VAL A 17 -0.71 9.15 9.75
CA VAL A 17 -0.94 7.70 9.66
C VAL A 17 -0.27 6.94 10.80
N GLY A 18 0.92 7.39 11.24
CA GLY A 18 1.66 6.79 12.36
C GLY A 18 0.89 6.85 13.67
N GLU A 19 0.21 7.95 13.97
CA GLU A 19 -0.66 8.07 15.15
C GLU A 19 -1.84 7.09 15.10
N ILE A 20 -2.50 6.97 13.93
CA ILE A 20 -3.62 6.02 13.73
C ILE A 20 -3.12 4.57 13.84
N LEU A 21 -1.98 4.25 13.22
CA LEU A 21 -1.37 2.93 13.30
C LEU A 21 -0.98 2.57 14.75
N THR A 22 -0.36 3.50 15.47
CA THR A 22 0.04 3.29 16.87
C THR A 22 -1.19 3.01 17.75
N ARG A 23 -2.26 3.78 17.55
CA ARG A 23 -3.53 3.55 18.25
C ARG A 23 -4.12 2.18 17.89
N TYR A 24 -4.13 1.82 16.61
CA TYR A 24 -4.62 0.53 16.15
C TYR A 24 -3.84 -0.65 16.78
N LEU A 25 -2.51 -0.56 16.87
CA LEU A 25 -1.69 -1.59 17.53
C LEU A 25 -2.03 -1.70 19.01
N ALA A 26 -2.23 -0.58 19.69
CA ALA A 26 -2.66 -0.57 21.10
C ALA A 26 -4.04 -1.23 21.30
N GLU A 27 -5.00 -0.94 20.42
CA GLU A 27 -6.36 -1.52 20.44
C GLU A 27 -6.36 -3.02 20.14
N THR A 28 -5.50 -3.47 19.21
CA THR A 28 -5.52 -4.85 18.71
C THR A 28 -4.63 -5.79 19.51
N PHE A 29 -3.44 -5.34 19.89
CA PHE A 29 -2.43 -6.19 20.53
C PHE A 29 -2.15 -5.83 21.98
N GLY A 30 -2.51 -4.63 22.44
CA GLY A 30 -2.13 -4.16 23.77
C GLY A 30 -0.61 -4.09 23.95
N LEU A 31 -0.12 -4.25 25.21
CA LEU A 31 1.29 -4.38 25.54
C LEU A 31 1.67 -5.77 26.08
N ASP A 32 0.69 -6.56 26.52
CA ASP A 32 0.89 -7.91 27.06
C ASP A 32 0.48 -9.00 26.05
N GLY A 33 0.16 -8.60 24.80
CA GLY A 33 -0.28 -9.51 23.75
C GLY A 33 0.88 -10.26 23.08
N GLU A 34 0.56 -10.89 21.93
CA GLU A 34 1.52 -11.68 21.18
C GLU A 34 2.59 -10.85 20.44
N LEU A 35 2.39 -9.54 20.30
CA LEU A 35 3.27 -8.61 19.57
C LEU A 35 3.89 -7.61 20.53
N ASN A 36 5.22 -7.68 20.70
CA ASN A 36 5.97 -6.68 21.46
C ASN A 36 6.43 -5.54 20.54
N TRP A 37 5.91 -4.32 20.78
CA TRP A 37 6.12 -3.20 19.87
C TRP A 37 6.55 -1.91 20.57
N ALA A 38 7.19 -1.01 19.80
CA ALA A 38 7.61 0.31 20.27
C ALA A 38 7.32 1.36 19.18
N ILE A 39 7.40 2.65 19.56
CA ILE A 39 7.23 3.79 18.67
C ILE A 39 8.54 4.53 18.49
N ALA A 40 8.79 5.02 17.26
CA ALA A 40 10.02 5.73 16.94
C ALA A 40 9.79 6.96 16.06
N GLY A 41 10.72 7.91 16.14
CA GLY A 41 10.75 9.13 15.34
C GLY A 41 11.73 10.16 15.89
N ARG A 42 11.84 11.31 15.23
CA ARG A 42 12.87 12.30 15.54
C ARG A 42 12.54 13.26 16.70
N SER A 43 11.26 13.39 17.07
CA SER A 43 10.83 14.37 18.08
C SER A 43 10.24 13.68 19.28
N GLU A 44 10.99 13.69 20.40
CA GLU A 44 10.55 13.12 21.66
C GLU A 44 9.21 13.73 22.11
N GLN A 45 9.08 15.06 22.06
CA GLN A 45 7.87 15.76 22.47
C GLN A 45 6.63 15.27 21.71
N LYS A 46 6.76 15.07 20.39
CA LYS A 46 5.64 14.57 19.57
C LYS A 46 5.32 13.10 19.91
N LEU A 47 6.33 12.26 20.10
CA LEU A 47 6.16 10.87 20.51
C LEU A 47 5.53 10.73 21.90
N GLN A 48 5.91 11.60 22.84
CA GLN A 48 5.27 11.69 24.17
C GLN A 48 3.76 12.04 24.03
N LYS A 49 3.44 12.97 23.13
CA LYS A 49 2.04 13.31 22.84
C LYS A 49 1.28 12.09 22.28
N VAL A 50 1.85 11.38 21.31
CA VAL A 50 1.25 10.15 20.75
C VAL A 50 1.02 9.13 21.86
N ARG A 51 2.05 8.86 22.68
CA ARG A 51 1.95 7.94 23.83
C ARG A 51 0.82 8.35 24.79
N GLY A 52 0.67 9.64 25.05
CA GLY A 52 -0.40 10.18 25.88
C GLY A 52 -1.81 9.89 25.32
N THR A 53 -1.96 9.84 24.00
CA THR A 53 -3.26 9.52 23.36
C THR A 53 -3.67 8.05 23.53
N LEU A 54 -2.78 7.18 23.98
CA LEU A 54 -3.05 5.76 24.22
C LEU A 54 -3.65 5.48 25.60
N ALA A 55 -3.63 6.44 26.53
CA ALA A 55 -4.15 6.26 27.89
C ALA A 55 -5.62 5.78 27.95
N PRO A 56 -6.56 6.23 27.08
CA PRO A 56 -7.91 5.69 27.04
C PRO A 56 -8.01 4.21 26.68
N ILE A 57 -6.98 3.65 26.01
CA ILE A 57 -6.93 2.26 25.52
C ILE A 57 -6.16 1.38 26.51
N LEU A 58 -4.99 1.81 26.91
CA LEU A 58 -4.02 1.02 27.69
C LEU A 58 -4.06 1.35 29.20
N GLY A 59 -4.80 2.38 29.63
CA GLY A 59 -4.78 2.86 30.99
C GLY A 59 -3.38 3.35 31.41
N ASP A 60 -2.99 3.02 32.65
CA ASP A 60 -1.66 3.39 33.17
C ASP A 60 -0.48 2.77 32.38
N LYS A 61 -0.70 1.62 31.72
CA LYS A 61 0.31 0.97 30.88
C LYS A 61 0.71 1.78 29.64
N ALA A 62 -0.05 2.80 29.27
CA ALA A 62 0.36 3.70 28.19
C ALA A 62 1.76 4.32 28.42
N LYS A 63 2.17 4.49 29.69
CA LYS A 63 3.50 4.99 30.07
C LYS A 63 4.63 4.02 29.72
N ASP A 64 4.32 2.72 29.58
CA ASP A 64 5.26 1.65 29.32
C ASP A 64 5.55 1.48 27.82
N VAL A 65 4.79 2.13 26.94
CA VAL A 65 5.08 2.19 25.51
C VAL A 65 6.46 2.82 25.30
N GLU A 66 7.43 2.04 24.81
CA GLU A 66 8.79 2.53 24.66
C GLU A 66 8.90 3.51 23.49
N ILE A 67 9.57 4.63 23.75
CA ILE A 67 9.87 5.69 22.77
C ILE A 67 11.33 5.57 22.36
N LEU A 68 11.60 5.51 21.08
CA LEU A 68 12.91 5.44 20.48
C LEU A 68 13.14 6.68 19.60
N LEU A 69 14.28 7.34 19.77
CA LEU A 69 14.62 8.52 18.98
C LEU A 69 15.51 8.10 17.81
N ALA A 70 15.08 8.46 16.60
CA ALA A 70 15.87 8.32 15.39
C ALA A 70 15.41 9.29 14.31
N ASP A 71 16.37 9.94 13.64
CA ASP A 71 16.12 10.75 12.45
C ASP A 71 16.31 9.90 11.19
N ALA A 72 15.40 10.05 10.21
CA ALA A 72 15.45 9.35 8.93
C ALA A 72 16.71 9.68 8.10
N ALA A 73 17.38 10.79 8.40
CA ALA A 73 18.62 11.21 7.75
C ALA A 73 19.90 10.72 8.44
N ASP A 74 19.79 10.15 9.65
CA ASP A 74 20.95 9.68 10.43
C ASP A 74 21.07 8.15 10.39
N GLU A 75 21.93 7.64 9.52
CA GLU A 75 22.14 6.19 9.35
C GLU A 75 22.64 5.50 10.64
N ASN A 76 23.39 6.16 11.51
CA ASN A 76 23.85 5.55 12.75
C ASN A 76 22.68 5.31 13.71
N GLN A 77 21.80 6.30 13.87
CA GLN A 77 20.58 6.13 14.67
C GLN A 77 19.66 5.06 14.07
N LEU A 78 19.55 4.98 12.75
CA LEU A 78 18.78 3.93 12.08
C LEU A 78 19.40 2.53 12.28
N GLN A 79 20.73 2.40 12.31
CA GLN A 79 21.42 1.15 12.63
C GLN A 79 21.15 0.70 14.06
N GLU A 80 21.21 1.61 15.04
CA GLU A 80 20.84 1.32 16.41
C GLU A 80 19.38 0.86 16.52
N LEU A 81 18.47 1.55 15.82
CA LEU A 81 17.05 1.22 15.79
C LEU A 81 16.80 -0.20 15.23
N THR A 82 17.42 -0.53 14.08
CA THR A 82 17.30 -1.83 13.43
C THR A 82 17.92 -2.96 14.26
N GLY A 83 18.95 -2.67 15.05
CA GLY A 83 19.54 -3.62 16.01
C GLY A 83 18.55 -4.09 17.10
N ARG A 84 17.48 -3.35 17.36
CA ARG A 84 16.54 -3.58 18.45
C ARG A 84 15.27 -4.32 18.05
N THR A 85 14.98 -4.50 16.76
CA THR A 85 13.70 -5.04 16.29
C THR A 85 13.83 -6.08 15.18
N LYS A 86 12.83 -6.93 15.03
CA LYS A 86 12.70 -7.87 13.90
C LYS A 86 12.13 -7.18 12.66
N VAL A 87 11.15 -6.29 12.85
CA VAL A 87 10.42 -5.60 11.77
C VAL A 87 10.37 -4.11 12.04
N ILE A 88 10.51 -3.29 10.99
CA ILE A 88 10.18 -1.87 11.02
C ILE A 88 9.02 -1.61 10.07
N VAL A 89 7.97 -0.96 10.57
CA VAL A 89 6.91 -0.37 9.75
C VAL A 89 7.13 1.14 9.67
N SER A 90 7.27 1.65 8.45
CA SER A 90 7.55 3.07 8.22
C SER A 90 6.34 3.83 7.67
N THR A 91 6.05 4.96 8.32
CA THR A 91 5.04 5.94 7.88
C THR A 91 5.66 7.30 7.54
N VAL A 92 6.99 7.31 7.32
CA VAL A 92 7.75 8.54 7.01
C VAL A 92 7.78 8.76 5.50
N GLY A 93 6.89 9.59 5.01
CA GLY A 93 6.81 10.01 3.61
C GLY A 93 6.99 11.54 3.44
N PRO A 94 7.16 12.05 2.20
CA PRO A 94 7.37 11.32 0.93
C PRO A 94 8.60 10.42 0.92
N TYR A 95 8.43 9.18 0.46
CA TYR A 95 9.48 8.17 0.55
C TYR A 95 10.67 8.45 -0.37
N ALA A 96 10.43 9.06 -1.54
CA ALA A 96 11.50 9.49 -2.44
C ALA A 96 12.45 10.52 -1.81
N LEU A 97 12.02 11.21 -0.73
CA LEU A 97 12.82 12.22 -0.02
C LEU A 97 13.48 11.67 1.25
N TYR A 98 12.82 10.74 1.94
CA TYR A 98 13.23 10.36 3.30
C TYR A 98 13.37 8.84 3.51
N GLY A 99 12.90 7.99 2.58
CA GLY A 99 12.77 6.55 2.81
C GLY A 99 14.04 5.75 2.58
N GLU A 100 14.95 6.22 1.71
CA GLU A 100 16.12 5.44 1.27
C GLU A 100 17.05 5.02 2.42
N PRO A 101 17.47 5.89 3.38
CA PRO A 101 18.41 5.47 4.40
C PRO A 101 17.89 4.31 5.26
N LEU A 102 16.60 4.34 5.61
CA LEU A 102 16.00 3.27 6.42
C LEU A 102 15.89 1.94 5.65
N VAL A 103 15.47 1.99 4.38
CA VAL A 103 15.43 0.79 3.52
C VAL A 103 16.82 0.18 3.35
N LYS A 104 17.84 1.02 3.13
CA LYS A 104 19.25 0.60 3.07
C LYS A 104 19.66 -0.17 4.32
N VAL A 105 19.49 0.46 5.48
CA VAL A 105 19.90 -0.12 6.77
C VAL A 105 19.15 -1.42 7.07
N CYS A 106 17.84 -1.48 6.79
CA CYS A 106 17.06 -2.71 6.95
C CYS A 106 17.58 -3.82 6.03
N ALA A 107 17.82 -3.51 4.73
CA ALA A 107 18.32 -4.47 3.75
C ALA A 107 19.71 -5.00 4.11
N GLU A 108 20.61 -4.17 4.66
CA GLU A 108 21.96 -4.55 5.06
C GLU A 108 21.97 -5.37 6.36
N ASN A 109 21.07 -5.12 7.30
CA ASN A 109 21.06 -5.72 8.65
C ASN A 109 20.12 -6.91 8.82
N GLY A 110 19.46 -7.39 7.76
CA GLY A 110 18.53 -8.51 7.84
C GLY A 110 17.29 -8.19 8.68
N VAL A 111 16.79 -6.95 8.65
CA VAL A 111 15.59 -6.49 9.34
C VAL A 111 14.46 -6.38 8.34
N ASP A 112 13.32 -6.99 8.65
CA ASP A 112 12.16 -6.89 7.81
C ASP A 112 11.57 -5.47 7.84
N TYR A 113 11.01 -5.05 6.70
CA TYR A 113 10.50 -3.70 6.52
C TYR A 113 9.18 -3.72 5.77
N CYS A 114 8.24 -2.88 6.17
CA CYS A 114 7.07 -2.58 5.36
C CYS A 114 6.69 -1.09 5.44
N ASP A 115 6.04 -0.61 4.38
CA ASP A 115 5.58 0.76 4.25
C ASP A 115 4.26 0.87 3.45
N LEU A 116 3.81 2.10 3.25
CA LEU A 116 2.62 2.42 2.46
C LEU A 116 2.94 3.32 1.26
N THR A 117 4.14 3.20 0.68
CA THR A 117 4.52 4.00 -0.48
C THR A 117 3.68 3.68 -1.72
N GLY A 118 3.33 4.71 -2.49
CA GLY A 118 2.77 4.60 -3.84
C GLY A 118 3.73 5.09 -4.93
N GLU A 119 5.02 5.28 -4.61
CA GLU A 119 6.01 5.95 -5.43
C GLU A 119 6.83 4.92 -6.26
N ALA A 120 6.24 4.45 -7.39
CA ALA A 120 6.84 3.38 -8.23
C ALA A 120 8.28 3.65 -8.67
N GLN A 121 8.62 4.91 -9.01
CA GLN A 121 9.96 5.31 -9.38
C GLN A 121 10.97 5.18 -8.22
N TRP A 122 10.51 5.45 -7.00
CA TRP A 122 11.35 5.27 -5.81
C TRP A 122 11.54 3.78 -5.49
N ILE A 123 10.46 2.98 -5.54
CA ILE A 123 10.54 1.52 -5.39
C ILE A 123 11.57 0.94 -6.35
N LYS A 124 11.52 1.32 -7.64
CA LYS A 124 12.49 0.85 -8.63
C LYS A 124 13.93 1.18 -8.23
N ARG A 125 14.19 2.41 -7.79
CA ARG A 125 15.52 2.80 -7.30
C ARG A 125 15.98 1.96 -6.11
N MET A 126 15.07 1.63 -5.18
CA MET A 126 15.38 0.77 -4.02
C MET A 126 15.69 -0.66 -4.46
N LEU A 127 14.92 -1.21 -5.39
CA LEU A 127 15.18 -2.52 -6.00
C LEU A 127 16.57 -2.59 -6.63
N GLU A 128 16.91 -1.62 -7.47
CA GLU A 128 18.20 -1.57 -8.19
C GLU A 128 19.39 -1.47 -7.23
N LYS A 129 19.23 -0.78 -6.09
CA LYS A 129 20.31 -0.55 -5.13
C LYS A 129 20.45 -1.63 -4.07
N TYR A 130 19.35 -2.19 -3.59
CA TYR A 130 19.35 -2.93 -2.33
C TYR A 130 18.74 -4.34 -2.40
N GLU A 131 18.17 -4.78 -3.54
CA GLU A 131 17.57 -6.12 -3.62
C GLU A 131 18.59 -7.24 -3.35
N ALA A 132 19.78 -7.15 -3.94
CA ALA A 132 20.84 -8.12 -3.69
C ALA A 132 21.28 -8.16 -2.21
N LYS A 133 21.36 -7.00 -1.57
CA LYS A 133 21.69 -6.90 -0.14
C LYS A 133 20.61 -7.52 0.75
N ALA A 134 19.34 -7.24 0.45
CA ALA A 134 18.22 -7.84 1.19
C ALA A 134 18.19 -9.38 1.01
N GLN A 135 18.52 -9.89 -0.19
CA GLN A 135 18.65 -11.32 -0.42
C GLN A 135 19.80 -11.94 0.38
N GLU A 136 20.96 -11.28 0.44
CA GLU A 136 22.13 -11.73 1.18
C GLU A 136 21.90 -11.74 2.70
N SER A 137 21.33 -10.67 3.24
CA SER A 137 21.09 -10.50 4.68
C SER A 137 19.89 -11.29 5.21
N GLY A 138 18.96 -11.65 4.32
CA GLY A 138 17.69 -12.28 4.67
C GLY A 138 16.56 -11.29 4.99
N ALA A 139 16.76 -9.98 4.82
CA ALA A 139 15.74 -8.95 5.03
C ALA A 139 14.60 -9.08 4.02
N ARG A 140 13.35 -9.03 4.48
CA ARG A 140 12.15 -8.99 3.65
C ARG A 140 11.62 -7.56 3.62
N ILE A 141 11.74 -6.93 2.46
CA ILE A 141 11.31 -5.55 2.24
C ILE A 141 10.00 -5.59 1.46
N VAL A 142 8.91 -5.09 2.05
CA VAL A 142 7.56 -5.13 1.46
C VAL A 142 7.02 -3.72 1.33
N HIS A 143 7.02 -3.20 0.12
CA HIS A 143 6.42 -1.91 -0.19
C HIS A 143 4.91 -2.01 -0.43
N CYS A 144 4.20 -0.88 -0.40
CA CYS A 144 2.79 -0.76 -0.77
C CYS A 144 1.84 -1.57 0.12
N CYS A 145 2.12 -1.65 1.44
CA CYS A 145 1.30 -2.39 2.41
C CYS A 145 0.08 -1.60 2.95
N GLY A 146 -0.35 -0.53 2.27
CA GLY A 146 -1.55 0.24 2.60
C GLY A 146 -2.73 -0.06 1.66
N PHE A 147 -3.81 0.72 1.81
CA PHE A 147 -4.97 0.66 0.91
C PHE A 147 -4.56 0.85 -0.56
N ASP A 148 -3.53 1.61 -0.81
CA ASP A 148 -3.10 1.95 -2.17
C ASP A 148 -2.94 0.69 -3.03
N SER A 149 -2.40 -0.40 -2.49
CA SER A 149 -2.17 -1.62 -3.28
C SER A 149 -2.68 -2.92 -2.66
N VAL A 150 -2.82 -3.03 -1.34
CA VAL A 150 -3.21 -4.31 -0.71
C VAL A 150 -4.58 -4.80 -1.19
N PRO A 151 -5.66 -4.00 -1.23
CA PRO A 151 -6.95 -4.48 -1.73
C PRO A 151 -6.90 -4.89 -3.20
N SER A 152 -6.07 -4.23 -4.01
CA SER A 152 -5.88 -4.56 -5.43
C SER A 152 -5.08 -5.86 -5.60
N ASP A 153 -3.90 -5.94 -4.99
CA ASP A 153 -2.97 -7.05 -5.15
C ASP A 153 -3.50 -8.35 -4.49
N MET A 154 -3.97 -8.25 -3.24
CA MET A 154 -4.60 -9.37 -2.55
C MET A 154 -5.98 -9.72 -3.13
N GLY A 155 -6.70 -8.76 -3.71
CA GLY A 155 -7.95 -9.00 -4.42
C GLY A 155 -7.75 -9.81 -5.71
N VAL A 156 -6.69 -9.51 -6.47
CA VAL A 156 -6.27 -10.34 -7.61
C VAL A 156 -5.83 -11.72 -7.15
N TYR A 157 -5.00 -11.80 -6.10
CA TYR A 157 -4.59 -13.07 -5.50
C TYR A 157 -5.81 -13.93 -5.12
N PHE A 158 -6.76 -13.35 -4.39
CA PHE A 158 -7.98 -14.04 -3.96
C PHE A 158 -8.81 -14.53 -5.17
N LEU A 159 -9.03 -13.68 -6.17
CA LEU A 159 -9.77 -14.08 -7.38
C LEU A 159 -9.08 -15.24 -8.10
N GLN A 160 -7.75 -15.18 -8.27
CA GLN A 160 -6.99 -16.23 -8.93
C GLN A 160 -7.04 -17.57 -8.16
N GLN A 161 -6.97 -17.53 -6.84
CA GLN A 161 -7.15 -18.72 -6.01
C GLN A 161 -8.56 -19.32 -6.17
N GLN A 162 -9.58 -18.46 -6.18
CA GLN A 162 -10.97 -18.93 -6.37
C GLN A 162 -11.21 -19.48 -7.79
N ALA A 163 -10.60 -18.87 -8.81
CA ALA A 163 -10.67 -19.37 -10.18
C ALA A 163 -9.99 -20.74 -10.33
N GLU A 164 -8.81 -20.90 -9.74
CA GLU A 164 -8.09 -22.18 -9.73
C GLU A 164 -8.88 -23.28 -9.01
N GLN A 165 -9.46 -22.98 -7.84
CA GLN A 165 -10.26 -23.92 -7.07
C GLN A 165 -11.55 -24.34 -7.79
N GLU A 166 -12.23 -23.39 -8.44
CA GLU A 166 -13.53 -23.65 -9.09
C GLU A 166 -13.39 -24.25 -10.48
N PHE A 167 -12.39 -23.79 -11.25
CA PHE A 167 -12.30 -24.07 -12.67
C PHE A 167 -11.04 -24.84 -13.07
N GLY A 168 -10.09 -25.07 -12.14
CA GLY A 168 -8.81 -25.70 -12.42
C GLY A 168 -7.87 -24.85 -13.28
N SER A 169 -8.14 -23.55 -13.37
CA SER A 169 -7.29 -22.62 -14.13
C SER A 169 -7.47 -21.19 -13.66
N MET A 170 -6.43 -20.38 -13.77
CA MET A 170 -6.42 -18.97 -13.42
C MET A 170 -7.02 -18.10 -14.54
N ALA A 171 -7.52 -16.93 -14.19
CA ALA A 171 -8.00 -15.95 -15.15
C ALA A 171 -6.83 -15.30 -15.90
N GLU A 172 -6.92 -15.25 -17.23
CA GLU A 172 -5.93 -14.60 -18.11
C GLU A 172 -6.07 -13.07 -18.11
N ARG A 173 -7.26 -12.59 -17.76
CA ARG A 173 -7.55 -11.15 -17.64
C ARG A 173 -8.39 -10.87 -16.42
N ILE A 174 -8.05 -9.78 -15.71
CA ILE A 174 -8.85 -9.29 -14.58
C ILE A 174 -9.10 -7.78 -14.77
N LYS A 175 -10.35 -7.38 -14.61
CA LYS A 175 -10.77 -5.99 -14.49
C LYS A 175 -11.10 -5.69 -13.02
N MET A 176 -10.39 -4.73 -12.43
CA MET A 176 -10.74 -4.19 -11.12
C MET A 176 -11.51 -2.88 -11.27
N ARG A 177 -12.60 -2.74 -10.54
CA ARG A 177 -13.44 -1.54 -10.56
C ARG A 177 -13.80 -1.09 -9.15
N VAL A 178 -13.41 0.12 -8.79
CA VAL A 178 -13.90 0.77 -7.57
C VAL A 178 -15.35 1.14 -7.81
N LYS A 179 -16.27 0.40 -7.18
CA LYS A 179 -17.72 0.62 -7.31
C LYS A 179 -18.19 1.76 -6.43
N ALA A 180 -17.62 1.86 -5.24
CA ALA A 180 -17.91 2.94 -4.29
C ALA A 180 -16.73 3.12 -3.33
N ALA A 181 -16.49 4.34 -2.93
CA ALA A 181 -15.56 4.66 -1.84
C ALA A 181 -15.99 5.97 -1.19
N LYS A 182 -15.90 6.02 0.14
CA LYS A 182 -16.08 7.24 0.94
C LYS A 182 -14.85 7.43 1.80
N GLY A 183 -14.13 8.53 1.59
CA GLY A 183 -12.91 8.87 2.31
C GLY A 183 -12.24 10.08 1.70
N GLY A 184 -11.19 10.56 2.37
CA GLY A 184 -10.38 11.69 1.92
C GLY A 184 -9.01 11.27 1.38
N MET A 185 -8.42 12.13 0.56
CA MET A 185 -7.00 12.02 0.19
C MET A 185 -6.14 12.68 1.26
N SER A 186 -4.96 12.10 1.53
CA SER A 186 -4.03 12.63 2.50
C SER A 186 -3.18 13.76 1.96
N GLY A 187 -2.76 14.66 2.86
CA GLY A 187 -1.69 15.59 2.57
C GLY A 187 -0.39 14.89 2.13
N GLY A 188 -0.10 13.70 2.69
CA GLY A 188 1.03 12.86 2.28
C GLY A 188 0.88 12.32 0.85
N THR A 189 -0.26 11.73 0.50
CA THR A 189 -0.55 11.25 -0.86
C THR A 189 -0.44 12.38 -1.89
N ILE A 190 -1.02 13.53 -1.56
CA ILE A 190 -0.97 14.72 -2.43
C ILE A 190 0.48 15.20 -2.61
N ALA A 191 1.26 15.26 -1.53
CA ALA A 191 2.66 15.66 -1.59
C ALA A 191 3.48 14.70 -2.47
N SER A 192 3.25 13.39 -2.39
CA SER A 192 3.89 12.39 -3.25
C SER A 192 3.51 12.57 -4.72
N ILE A 193 2.24 12.82 -5.04
CA ILE A 193 1.77 13.08 -6.42
C ILE A 193 2.42 14.37 -6.98
N ILE A 194 2.47 15.43 -6.20
CA ILE A 194 3.10 16.69 -6.62
C ILE A 194 4.59 16.49 -6.84
N ASN A 195 5.27 15.77 -5.94
CA ASN A 195 6.70 15.48 -6.08
C ASN A 195 6.99 14.64 -7.33
N LEU A 196 6.21 13.58 -7.55
CA LEU A 196 6.30 12.75 -8.76
C LEU A 196 6.07 13.57 -10.03
N THR A 197 5.09 14.48 -10.01
CA THR A 197 4.81 15.36 -11.14
C THR A 197 6.00 16.29 -11.43
N LYS A 198 6.61 16.88 -10.40
CA LYS A 198 7.82 17.71 -10.53
C LYS A 198 8.98 16.91 -11.15
N GLU A 199 9.23 15.71 -10.64
CA GLU A 199 10.28 14.82 -11.16
C GLU A 199 10.02 14.44 -12.62
N ALA A 200 8.78 14.07 -12.99
CA ALA A 200 8.41 13.67 -14.33
C ALA A 200 8.48 14.81 -15.36
N VAL A 201 8.23 16.06 -14.92
CA VAL A 201 8.41 17.26 -15.78
C VAL A 201 9.88 17.52 -16.02
N ALA A 202 10.72 17.40 -15.01
CA ALA A 202 12.16 17.65 -15.09
C ALA A 202 12.92 16.55 -15.84
N ASN A 203 12.43 15.30 -15.82
CA ASN A 203 13.14 14.15 -16.35
C ASN A 203 12.32 13.35 -17.39
N PRO A 204 12.62 13.51 -18.71
CA PRO A 204 11.92 12.76 -19.77
C PRO A 204 12.10 11.24 -19.69
N SER A 205 13.21 10.72 -19.14
CA SER A 205 13.43 9.27 -18.99
C SER A 205 12.49 8.68 -17.96
N LEU A 206 12.19 9.41 -16.88
CA LEU A 206 11.21 9.01 -15.89
C LEU A 206 9.81 8.86 -16.50
N ARG A 207 9.42 9.71 -17.45
CA ARG A 207 8.12 9.57 -18.16
C ARG A 207 8.00 8.27 -18.93
N LYS A 208 9.09 7.80 -19.56
CA LYS A 208 9.11 6.49 -20.24
C LYS A 208 8.99 5.34 -19.22
N GLU A 209 9.67 5.46 -18.09
CA GLU A 209 9.60 4.49 -17.01
C GLU A 209 8.18 4.42 -16.43
N LEU A 210 7.58 5.58 -16.14
CA LEU A 210 6.20 5.67 -15.66
C LEU A 210 5.16 5.24 -16.72
N ALA A 211 5.51 5.15 -18.00
CA ALA A 211 4.64 4.57 -19.02
C ALA A 211 4.74 3.04 -19.10
N ASN A 212 5.79 2.42 -18.55
CA ASN A 212 5.99 0.98 -18.55
C ASN A 212 5.22 0.33 -17.38
N PRO A 213 4.20 -0.51 -17.61
CA PRO A 213 3.45 -1.20 -16.55
C PRO A 213 4.29 -2.24 -15.81
N TYR A 214 5.43 -2.63 -16.35
CA TYR A 214 6.33 -3.65 -15.80
C TYR A 214 7.61 -3.05 -15.18
N SER A 215 7.64 -1.74 -14.95
CA SER A 215 8.85 -1.01 -14.56
C SER A 215 9.49 -1.48 -13.25
N ILE A 216 8.74 -2.12 -12.35
CA ILE A 216 9.23 -2.69 -11.09
C ILE A 216 9.30 -4.23 -11.10
N CYS A 217 8.98 -4.88 -12.22
CA CYS A 217 9.13 -6.33 -12.33
C CYS A 217 10.61 -6.73 -12.41
N PRO A 218 10.98 -7.94 -11.94
CA PRO A 218 12.34 -8.47 -12.11
C PRO A 218 12.76 -8.49 -13.58
N PRO A 219 14.04 -8.31 -13.89
CA PRO A 219 14.56 -8.49 -15.24
C PRO A 219 14.26 -9.90 -15.77
N GLY A 220 13.96 -10.03 -17.06
CA GLY A 220 13.69 -11.34 -17.69
C GLY A 220 12.33 -11.94 -17.36
N ASN A 221 11.37 -11.15 -16.88
CA ASN A 221 10.02 -11.61 -16.53
C ASN A 221 9.17 -12.14 -17.69
N GLY A 222 9.57 -11.90 -18.95
CA GLY A 222 8.86 -12.37 -20.14
C GLY A 222 7.63 -11.54 -20.54
N PHE A 223 7.24 -10.55 -19.75
CA PHE A 223 6.01 -9.79 -19.97
C PHE A 223 6.11 -8.84 -21.17
N SER A 224 5.20 -9.00 -22.12
CA SER A 224 5.09 -8.17 -23.33
C SER A 224 3.66 -7.75 -23.66
N ALA A 225 2.66 -8.26 -22.95
CA ALA A 225 1.26 -7.96 -23.20
C ALA A 225 0.96 -6.46 -23.04
N ARG A 226 0.25 -5.89 -24.02
CA ARG A 226 -0.23 -4.51 -23.93
C ARG A 226 -1.30 -4.39 -22.83
N GLN A 227 -1.01 -3.60 -21.81
CA GLN A 227 -1.93 -3.37 -20.73
C GLN A 227 -2.97 -2.28 -21.06
N PRO A 228 -4.27 -2.53 -20.81
CA PRO A 228 -5.30 -1.49 -20.93
C PRO A 228 -5.06 -0.39 -19.90
N ASN A 229 -5.46 0.83 -20.27
CA ASN A 229 -5.43 1.96 -19.34
C ASN A 229 -6.62 2.87 -19.63
N VAL A 230 -7.50 3.05 -18.66
CA VAL A 230 -8.62 3.96 -18.73
C VAL A 230 -8.11 5.39 -18.53
N LYS A 231 -8.11 6.18 -19.61
CA LYS A 231 -7.58 7.57 -19.60
C LYS A 231 -8.66 8.65 -19.58
N GLY A 232 -9.92 8.26 -19.78
CA GLY A 232 -11.05 9.18 -19.89
C GLY A 232 -12.36 8.55 -19.43
N ALA A 233 -13.45 9.24 -19.69
CA ALA A 233 -14.80 8.70 -19.44
C ALA A 233 -15.14 7.64 -20.50
N VAL A 234 -15.32 6.39 -20.10
CA VAL A 234 -15.62 5.25 -20.99
C VAL A 234 -16.80 4.45 -20.45
N MET A 235 -17.54 3.80 -21.36
CA MET A 235 -18.56 2.83 -20.97
C MET A 235 -17.89 1.47 -20.75
N ASP A 236 -17.98 0.94 -19.52
CA ASP A 236 -17.56 -0.42 -19.21
C ASP A 236 -18.75 -1.37 -19.37
N ASN A 237 -18.72 -2.14 -20.45
CA ASN A 237 -19.82 -3.06 -20.80
C ASN A 237 -19.90 -4.26 -19.83
N ASP A 238 -18.78 -4.70 -19.25
CA ASP A 238 -18.75 -5.82 -18.32
C ASP A 238 -19.42 -5.47 -16.99
N PHE A 239 -19.31 -4.21 -16.57
CA PHE A 239 -19.96 -3.68 -15.36
C PHE A 239 -21.24 -2.89 -15.65
N LYS A 240 -21.60 -2.72 -16.92
CA LYS A 240 -22.78 -1.95 -17.37
C LYS A 240 -22.84 -0.55 -16.73
N SER A 241 -21.71 0.12 -16.66
CA SER A 241 -21.52 1.40 -15.95
C SER A 241 -20.49 2.26 -16.66
N TRP A 242 -20.62 3.58 -16.56
CA TRP A 242 -19.55 4.49 -16.93
C TRP A 242 -18.39 4.35 -15.96
N ALA A 243 -17.17 4.50 -16.49
CA ALA A 243 -15.94 4.38 -15.73
C ALA A 243 -14.99 5.55 -16.04
N THR A 244 -14.13 5.88 -15.08
CA THR A 244 -13.10 6.92 -15.15
C THR A 244 -11.76 6.37 -14.72
N PRO A 245 -10.65 7.06 -15.01
CA PRO A 245 -9.36 6.73 -14.43
C PRO A 245 -9.43 6.61 -12.90
N PHE A 246 -8.76 5.61 -12.37
CA PHE A 246 -8.50 5.49 -10.94
C PHE A 246 -7.05 5.90 -10.65
N ILE A 247 -6.86 6.88 -9.76
CA ILE A 247 -5.55 7.51 -9.56
C ILE A 247 -4.49 6.51 -9.09
N MET A 248 -4.89 5.52 -8.28
CA MET A 248 -3.97 4.50 -7.76
C MET A 248 -3.63 3.40 -8.77
N ALA A 249 -4.34 3.31 -9.91
CA ALA A 249 -4.04 2.33 -10.96
C ALA A 249 -2.59 2.39 -11.43
N ALA A 250 -1.99 3.59 -11.38
CA ALA A 250 -0.60 3.79 -11.79
C ALA A 250 0.40 2.98 -10.96
N ILE A 251 0.18 2.83 -9.66
CA ILE A 251 1.03 1.98 -8.81
C ILE A 251 0.49 0.55 -8.74
N ASN A 252 -0.82 0.38 -8.56
CA ASN A 252 -1.43 -0.92 -8.29
C ASN A 252 -1.19 -1.92 -9.42
N THR A 253 -1.34 -1.49 -10.68
CA THR A 253 -1.09 -2.37 -11.84
C THR A 253 0.35 -2.88 -11.85
N ARG A 254 1.32 -2.07 -11.47
CA ARG A 254 2.73 -2.48 -11.36
C ARG A 254 2.96 -3.47 -10.24
N VAL A 255 2.34 -3.23 -9.07
CA VAL A 255 2.41 -4.14 -7.92
C VAL A 255 1.83 -5.51 -8.29
N VAL A 256 0.66 -5.56 -8.92
CA VAL A 256 0.03 -6.81 -9.38
C VAL A 256 0.90 -7.55 -10.40
N HIS A 257 1.50 -6.86 -11.39
CA HIS A 257 2.40 -7.50 -12.33
C HIS A 257 3.69 -7.98 -11.68
N ARG A 258 4.24 -7.23 -10.71
CA ARG A 258 5.39 -7.70 -9.93
C ARG A 258 5.02 -8.91 -9.08
N SER A 259 3.83 -8.95 -8.49
CA SER A 259 3.32 -10.11 -7.76
C SER A 259 3.25 -11.34 -8.64
N ASN A 260 2.76 -11.20 -9.87
CA ASN A 260 2.76 -12.28 -10.86
C ASN A 260 4.19 -12.79 -11.11
N ALA A 261 5.13 -11.89 -11.43
CA ALA A 261 6.51 -12.25 -11.69
C ALA A 261 7.20 -12.95 -10.50
N LEU A 262 6.99 -12.47 -9.27
CA LEU A 262 7.55 -13.03 -8.04
C LEU A 262 6.89 -14.36 -7.60
N ARG A 263 5.80 -14.73 -8.26
CA ARG A 263 5.09 -16.00 -8.11
C ARG A 263 5.34 -16.93 -9.30
N ASP A 264 6.50 -16.82 -9.94
CA ASP A 264 6.91 -17.63 -11.08
C ASP A 264 5.92 -17.55 -12.26
N ASN A 265 5.42 -16.34 -12.53
CA ASN A 265 4.44 -16.05 -13.57
C ASN A 265 3.13 -16.86 -13.44
N ALA A 266 2.69 -17.13 -12.21
CA ALA A 266 1.52 -17.99 -11.94
C ALA A 266 0.24 -17.51 -12.64
N TYR A 267 0.07 -16.20 -12.87
CA TYR A 267 -1.09 -15.64 -13.60
C TYR A 267 -0.87 -15.68 -15.13
N GLY A 268 0.29 -16.15 -15.60
CA GLY A 268 0.70 -16.19 -17.01
C GLY A 268 1.50 -14.95 -17.44
N GLU A 269 2.36 -15.15 -18.46
CA GLU A 269 3.16 -14.05 -19.04
C GLU A 269 2.30 -13.05 -19.83
N ALA A 270 1.19 -13.52 -20.40
CA ALA A 270 0.23 -12.71 -21.14
C ALA A 270 -0.89 -12.11 -20.28
N PHE A 271 -0.79 -12.23 -18.95
CA PHE A 271 -1.81 -11.74 -18.01
C PHE A 271 -2.12 -10.26 -18.21
N VAL A 272 -3.42 -9.94 -18.27
CA VAL A 272 -3.93 -8.58 -18.49
C VAL A 272 -4.68 -8.09 -17.27
N TYR A 273 -4.32 -6.89 -16.80
CA TYR A 273 -4.93 -6.28 -15.62
C TYR A 273 -5.14 -4.78 -15.80
N ASP A 274 -6.34 -4.28 -15.46
CA ASP A 274 -6.64 -2.85 -15.45
C ASP A 274 -7.56 -2.45 -14.31
N GLU A 275 -7.42 -1.20 -13.88
CA GLU A 275 -8.21 -0.58 -12.81
C GLU A 275 -8.94 0.66 -13.30
N ALA A 276 -10.16 0.87 -12.79
CA ALA A 276 -10.94 2.07 -13.03
C ALA A 276 -11.95 2.31 -11.89
N MET A 277 -12.52 3.51 -11.84
CA MET A 277 -13.60 3.86 -10.93
C MET A 277 -14.94 3.91 -11.68
N LEU A 278 -15.97 3.28 -11.15
CA LEU A 278 -17.33 3.35 -11.71
C LEU A 278 -18.05 4.62 -11.26
N THR A 279 -18.79 5.22 -12.18
CA THR A 279 -19.54 6.46 -11.92
C THR A 279 -21.06 6.30 -12.11
N GLY A 280 -21.51 5.08 -12.39
CA GLY A 280 -22.94 4.76 -12.52
C GLY A 280 -23.41 4.58 -13.97
N LYS A 281 -24.72 4.34 -14.11
CA LYS A 281 -25.37 4.01 -15.39
C LYS A 281 -25.95 5.26 -16.08
N GLY A 282 -26.19 5.13 -17.38
CA GLY A 282 -26.93 6.12 -18.19
C GLY A 282 -26.27 7.51 -18.24
N MET A 283 -27.09 8.54 -18.50
CA MET A 283 -26.60 9.91 -18.67
C MET A 283 -25.99 10.48 -17.39
N LYS A 284 -26.56 10.19 -16.20
CA LYS A 284 -26.02 10.64 -14.92
C LYS A 284 -24.60 10.09 -14.67
N GLY A 285 -24.40 8.79 -14.94
CA GLY A 285 -23.08 8.16 -14.85
C GLY A 285 -22.07 8.77 -15.82
N ARG A 286 -22.50 9.05 -17.06
CA ARG A 286 -21.67 9.74 -18.06
C ARG A 286 -21.24 11.13 -17.61
N MET A 287 -22.19 11.94 -17.12
CA MET A 287 -21.89 13.29 -16.64
C MET A 287 -20.92 13.26 -15.47
N MET A 288 -21.14 12.38 -14.49
CA MET A 288 -20.21 12.19 -13.37
C MET A 288 -18.83 11.77 -13.86
N ALA A 289 -18.74 10.84 -14.82
CA ALA A 289 -17.47 10.41 -15.41
C ALA A 289 -16.71 11.60 -16.02
N MET A 290 -17.40 12.44 -16.80
CA MET A 290 -16.81 13.62 -17.43
C MET A 290 -16.36 14.65 -16.38
N THR A 291 -17.14 14.86 -15.32
CA THR A 291 -16.78 15.76 -14.21
C THR A 291 -15.51 15.29 -13.49
N VAL A 292 -15.40 14.00 -13.19
CA VAL A 292 -14.22 13.43 -12.54
C VAL A 292 -12.98 13.56 -13.44
N VAL A 293 -13.11 13.22 -14.73
CA VAL A 293 -12.00 13.36 -15.71
C VAL A 293 -11.58 14.81 -15.87
N GLY A 294 -12.52 15.73 -15.97
CA GLY A 294 -12.25 17.18 -16.07
C GLY A 294 -11.55 17.71 -14.81
N GLY A 295 -12.04 17.33 -13.62
CA GLY A 295 -11.46 17.71 -12.34
C GLY A 295 -10.02 17.16 -12.16
N LEU A 296 -9.81 15.90 -12.51
CA LEU A 296 -8.47 15.27 -12.45
C LEU A 296 -7.50 15.95 -13.44
N GLY A 297 -7.97 16.26 -14.65
CA GLY A 297 -7.19 16.99 -15.65
C GLY A 297 -6.81 18.40 -15.19
N ALA A 298 -7.77 19.14 -14.63
CA ALA A 298 -7.54 20.46 -14.08
C ALA A 298 -6.53 20.44 -12.92
N PHE A 299 -6.66 19.44 -12.02
CA PHE A 299 -5.70 19.23 -10.93
C PHE A 299 -4.28 18.96 -11.45
N MET A 300 -4.13 18.06 -12.44
CA MET A 300 -2.82 17.72 -13.02
C MET A 300 -2.18 18.93 -13.69
N VAL A 301 -2.94 19.71 -14.47
CA VAL A 301 -2.45 20.95 -15.08
C VAL A 301 -2.07 21.97 -14.01
N GLY A 302 -2.92 22.14 -13.00
CA GLY A 302 -2.67 23.04 -11.87
C GLY A 302 -1.42 22.69 -11.08
N ALA A 303 -1.13 21.40 -10.90
CA ALA A 303 0.07 20.92 -10.21
C ALA A 303 1.38 21.16 -10.99
N VAL A 304 1.32 21.28 -12.32
CA VAL A 304 2.48 21.57 -13.17
C VAL A 304 2.83 23.07 -13.16
N ILE A 305 1.85 23.93 -13.22
CA ILE A 305 2.02 25.40 -13.35
C ILE A 305 2.36 26.00 -11.98
N LYS A 306 3.51 26.67 -11.85
CA LYS A 306 4.01 27.19 -10.55
C LYS A 306 3.00 28.05 -9.75
N PRO A 307 2.31 29.07 -10.31
CA PRO A 307 1.36 29.89 -9.55
C PRO A 307 0.14 29.10 -9.04
N THR A 308 -0.45 28.25 -9.89
CA THR A 308 -1.61 27.45 -9.53
C THR A 308 -1.26 26.37 -8.52
N ARG A 309 -0.07 25.75 -8.66
CA ARG A 309 0.45 24.80 -7.67
C ARG A 309 0.62 25.46 -6.31
N TRP A 310 1.21 26.66 -6.23
CA TRP A 310 1.33 27.41 -4.98
C TRP A 310 -0.04 27.65 -4.33
N LEU A 311 -1.06 27.99 -5.15
CA LEU A 311 -2.44 28.17 -4.66
C LEU A 311 -3.01 26.85 -4.13
N LEU A 312 -2.82 25.75 -4.85
CA LEU A 312 -3.25 24.42 -4.42
C LEU A 312 -2.59 24.03 -3.09
N GLU A 313 -1.26 24.14 -2.99
CA GLU A 313 -0.48 23.75 -1.80
C GLU A 313 -0.83 24.59 -0.56
N ASN A 314 -1.25 25.86 -0.71
CA ASN A 314 -1.48 26.74 0.42
C ASN A 314 -2.95 26.89 0.85
N TYR A 315 -3.92 26.66 -0.07
CA TYR A 315 -5.33 27.01 0.19
C TYR A 315 -6.32 25.88 -0.11
N VAL A 316 -5.96 24.89 -0.90
CA VAL A 316 -6.92 23.86 -1.37
C VAL A 316 -6.61 22.49 -0.78
N LEU A 317 -5.34 22.17 -0.67
CA LEU A 317 -4.89 20.83 -0.29
C LEU A 317 -4.62 20.74 1.21
N PRO A 318 -4.92 19.58 1.84
CA PRO A 318 -4.55 19.37 3.24
C PRO A 318 -3.05 19.51 3.43
N LYS A 319 -2.64 20.14 4.50
CA LYS A 319 -1.22 20.28 4.86
C LYS A 319 -0.66 18.94 5.34
N PRO A 320 0.68 18.74 5.28
CA PRO A 320 1.31 17.60 5.91
C PRO A 320 0.90 17.46 7.38
N GLY A 321 0.35 16.30 7.77
CA GLY A 321 -0.20 16.08 9.10
C GLY A 321 -1.70 16.36 9.25
N GLU A 322 -2.35 16.89 8.22
CA GLU A 322 -3.82 17.07 8.19
C GLU A 322 -4.47 15.93 7.41
N GLY A 323 -5.67 15.53 7.84
CA GLY A 323 -6.45 14.48 7.22
C GLY A 323 -7.87 14.43 7.76
N PRO A 324 -8.67 13.41 7.40
CA PRO A 324 -10.04 13.29 7.84
C PRO A 324 -10.15 13.15 9.36
N THR A 325 -11.22 13.71 9.92
CA THR A 325 -11.52 13.56 11.35
C THR A 325 -11.78 12.10 11.72
N PRO A 326 -11.65 11.69 13.00
CA PRO A 326 -11.94 10.34 13.44
C PRO A 326 -13.33 9.84 12.98
N LYS A 327 -14.36 10.70 13.07
CA LYS A 327 -15.71 10.38 12.59
C LYS A 327 -15.72 10.12 11.07
N GLN A 328 -15.03 10.92 10.27
CA GLN A 328 -14.94 10.69 8.82
C GLN A 328 -14.19 9.39 8.49
N GLN A 329 -13.19 9.02 9.28
CA GLN A 329 -12.48 7.77 9.15
C GLN A 329 -13.41 6.57 9.46
N GLU A 330 -14.24 6.66 10.49
CA GLU A 330 -15.19 5.64 10.88
C GLU A 330 -16.37 5.48 9.91
N GLU A 331 -16.87 6.59 9.35
CA GLU A 331 -17.96 6.59 8.37
C GLU A 331 -17.49 6.26 6.95
N GLY A 332 -16.19 6.12 6.74
CA GLY A 332 -15.60 5.75 5.47
C GLY A 332 -15.84 4.29 5.11
N TYR A 333 -15.77 3.97 3.84
CA TYR A 333 -15.85 2.60 3.33
C TYR A 333 -15.34 2.52 1.89
N TYR A 334 -15.14 1.28 1.40
CA TYR A 334 -14.92 1.02 0.00
C TYR A 334 -15.54 -0.31 -0.44
N ASP A 335 -15.92 -0.37 -1.72
CA ASP A 335 -16.42 -1.56 -2.42
C ASP A 335 -15.69 -1.66 -3.76
N ILE A 336 -14.81 -2.65 -3.86
CA ILE A 336 -13.97 -2.90 -5.03
C ILE A 336 -14.42 -4.23 -5.64
N ARG A 337 -14.65 -4.23 -6.96
CA ARG A 337 -15.11 -5.38 -7.73
C ARG A 337 -14.04 -5.86 -8.68
N PHE A 338 -13.89 -7.17 -8.76
CA PHE A 338 -12.98 -7.82 -9.69
C PHE A 338 -13.78 -8.75 -10.59
N LYS A 339 -13.53 -8.69 -11.88
CA LYS A 339 -14.08 -9.64 -12.84
C LYS A 339 -12.93 -10.30 -13.59
N GLY A 340 -12.80 -11.61 -13.36
CA GLY A 340 -11.83 -12.47 -14.03
C GLY A 340 -12.44 -13.11 -15.27
N PHE A 341 -11.62 -13.25 -16.32
CA PHE A 341 -11.97 -13.88 -17.59
C PHE A 341 -10.99 -15.02 -17.84
N LEU A 342 -11.52 -16.23 -17.95
CA LEU A 342 -10.77 -17.43 -18.25
C LEU A 342 -10.64 -17.61 -19.77
N LYS A 343 -9.70 -18.43 -20.19
CA LYS A 343 -9.42 -18.72 -21.61
C LYS A 343 -10.60 -19.36 -22.35
N ASP A 344 -11.39 -20.14 -21.66
CA ASP A 344 -12.56 -20.86 -22.19
C ASP A 344 -13.84 -20.01 -22.20
N GLY A 345 -13.76 -18.73 -21.83
CA GLY A 345 -14.88 -17.78 -21.81
C GLY A 345 -15.65 -17.73 -20.50
N ARG A 346 -15.37 -18.64 -19.52
CA ARG A 346 -15.96 -18.53 -18.17
C ARG A 346 -15.48 -17.26 -17.48
N THR A 347 -16.26 -16.79 -16.53
CA THR A 347 -15.93 -15.60 -15.73
C THR A 347 -16.16 -15.86 -14.25
N ILE A 348 -15.44 -15.13 -13.42
CA ILE A 348 -15.64 -15.12 -11.97
C ILE A 348 -15.68 -13.67 -11.49
N VAL A 349 -16.56 -13.37 -10.55
CA VAL A 349 -16.67 -12.04 -9.96
C VAL A 349 -16.44 -12.14 -8.47
N THR A 350 -15.48 -11.35 -7.97
CA THR A 350 -15.20 -11.22 -6.54
C THR A 350 -15.31 -9.77 -6.09
N LYS A 351 -15.36 -9.56 -4.78
CA LYS A 351 -15.28 -8.21 -4.19
C LYS A 351 -14.30 -8.17 -3.03
N VAL A 352 -13.76 -6.97 -2.81
CA VAL A 352 -13.06 -6.59 -1.60
C VAL A 352 -13.74 -5.35 -1.03
N THR A 353 -14.14 -5.41 0.24
CA THR A 353 -14.78 -4.28 0.93
C THR A 353 -14.04 -3.93 2.20
N GLY A 354 -14.12 -2.68 2.62
CA GLY A 354 -13.57 -2.23 3.91
C GLY A 354 -14.53 -1.30 4.63
N ASP A 355 -14.48 -1.34 5.95
CA ASP A 355 -15.39 -0.70 6.91
C ASP A 355 -14.92 0.68 7.38
N ARG A 356 -13.84 1.19 6.82
CA ARG A 356 -13.22 2.48 7.17
C ARG A 356 -12.84 3.25 5.91
N ASP A 357 -12.55 4.55 6.07
CA ASP A 357 -12.03 5.33 4.96
C ASP A 357 -10.74 4.71 4.40
N PRO A 358 -10.60 4.65 3.07
CA PRO A 358 -9.46 4.00 2.44
C PRO A 358 -8.12 4.66 2.77
N GLY A 359 -8.11 6.01 2.84
CA GLY A 359 -6.87 6.78 2.92
C GLY A 359 -6.13 6.66 4.25
N TYR A 360 -6.84 6.39 5.35
CA TYR A 360 -6.25 6.42 6.70
C TYR A 360 -6.74 5.31 7.62
N GLY A 361 -8.04 5.23 7.88
CA GLY A 361 -8.59 4.28 8.82
C GLY A 361 -8.30 2.84 8.40
N SER A 362 -8.60 2.49 7.14
CA SER A 362 -8.31 1.17 6.59
C SER A 362 -6.82 0.97 6.34
N THR A 363 -6.12 1.96 5.77
CA THR A 363 -4.67 1.89 5.49
C THR A 363 -3.86 1.55 6.74
N ALA A 364 -4.12 2.20 7.88
CA ALA A 364 -3.38 1.93 9.11
C ALA A 364 -3.59 0.51 9.64
N LYS A 365 -4.83 -0.01 9.57
CA LYS A 365 -5.15 -1.38 9.97
C LYS A 365 -4.47 -2.40 9.05
N VAL A 366 -4.57 -2.20 7.74
CA VAL A 366 -3.96 -3.07 6.71
C VAL A 366 -2.44 -3.11 6.87
N LEU A 367 -1.80 -1.95 7.02
CA LEU A 367 -0.37 -1.84 7.26
C LEU A 367 0.05 -2.49 8.59
N GLY A 368 -0.74 -2.30 9.64
CA GLY A 368 -0.51 -2.93 10.95
C GLY A 368 -0.54 -4.45 10.86
N GLN A 369 -1.50 -5.02 10.12
CA GLN A 369 -1.57 -6.46 9.91
C GLN A 369 -0.45 -6.99 9.00
N ALA A 370 0.02 -6.22 8.02
CA ALA A 370 1.20 -6.59 7.24
C ALA A 370 2.46 -6.67 8.11
N ALA A 371 2.67 -5.67 8.97
CA ALA A 371 3.77 -5.65 9.93
C ALA A 371 3.68 -6.80 10.96
N ALA A 372 2.48 -7.05 11.49
CA ALA A 372 2.23 -8.17 12.39
C ALA A 372 2.48 -9.53 11.71
N SER A 373 2.03 -9.71 10.46
CA SER A 373 2.34 -10.93 9.69
C SER A 373 3.84 -11.13 9.51
N LEU A 374 4.60 -10.08 9.17
CA LEU A 374 6.06 -10.18 9.08
C LEU A 374 6.66 -10.61 10.43
N ALA A 375 6.23 -10.00 11.54
CA ALA A 375 6.77 -10.29 12.86
C ALA A 375 6.40 -11.69 13.38
N LEU A 376 5.15 -12.07 13.26
CA LEU A 376 4.61 -13.29 13.89
C LEU A 376 4.71 -14.52 12.98
N ASP A 377 4.33 -14.39 11.69
CA ASP A 377 4.27 -15.55 10.80
C ASP A 377 5.65 -15.97 10.29
N PHE A 378 6.57 -15.01 10.09
CA PHE A 378 7.90 -15.26 9.51
C PHE A 378 9.01 -15.43 10.56
N HIS A 379 8.90 -14.83 11.75
CA HIS A 379 9.91 -14.94 12.78
C HIS A 379 9.58 -15.99 13.86
N THR A 380 8.31 -16.18 14.16
CA THR A 380 7.88 -17.12 15.22
C THR A 380 7.02 -18.25 14.72
N GLY A 381 6.36 -18.09 13.56
CA GLY A 381 5.42 -19.04 13.02
C GLY A 381 6.02 -20.11 12.10
N THR A 382 5.13 -20.86 11.46
CA THR A 382 5.43 -22.00 10.57
C THR A 382 6.15 -21.61 9.27
N ARG A 383 6.18 -20.32 8.91
CA ARG A 383 6.83 -19.79 7.70
C ARG A 383 8.31 -19.45 7.85
N LYS A 384 8.92 -19.68 9.00
CA LYS A 384 10.33 -19.40 9.27
C LYS A 384 11.31 -19.90 8.19
N LYS A 385 10.88 -20.88 7.36
CA LYS A 385 11.67 -21.46 6.26
C LYS A 385 11.21 -21.09 4.85
N GLY A 386 10.13 -20.30 4.67
CA GLY A 386 9.42 -20.25 3.37
C GLY A 386 9.84 -19.14 2.42
N LYS A 387 10.11 -17.94 2.88
CA LYS A 387 10.46 -16.80 2.01
C LYS A 387 11.83 -16.26 2.38
N LYS A 388 12.71 -16.22 1.39
CA LYS A 388 14.07 -15.65 1.49
C LYS A 388 14.01 -14.14 1.61
N GLY A 389 15.14 -13.51 1.95
CA GLY A 389 15.32 -12.07 1.84
C GLY A 389 15.09 -11.58 0.41
N GLY A 390 14.79 -10.30 0.27
CA GLY A 390 14.52 -9.64 -1.00
C GLY A 390 13.38 -8.63 -0.90
N PHE A 391 13.01 -8.04 -2.04
CA PHE A 391 11.92 -7.08 -2.15
C PHE A 391 10.65 -7.74 -2.67
N TRP A 392 9.61 -7.68 -1.91
CA TRP A 392 8.34 -8.35 -2.13
C TRP A 392 7.18 -7.37 -2.34
N THR A 393 6.09 -7.87 -2.87
CA THR A 393 4.78 -7.23 -2.90
C THR A 393 3.82 -7.98 -1.96
N PRO A 394 2.70 -7.38 -1.55
CA PRO A 394 1.79 -8.06 -0.62
C PRO A 394 1.40 -9.47 -1.06
N ALA A 395 0.89 -9.65 -2.29
CA ALA A 395 0.43 -10.96 -2.77
C ALA A 395 1.57 -11.93 -3.13
N SER A 396 2.82 -11.48 -3.21
CA SER A 396 3.97 -12.35 -3.43
C SER A 396 4.58 -12.90 -2.14
N ILE A 397 4.40 -12.21 -1.01
CA ILE A 397 4.92 -12.64 0.29
C ILE A 397 3.84 -13.19 1.21
N PHE A 398 2.67 -12.57 1.26
CA PHE A 398 1.55 -12.99 2.08
C PHE A 398 0.66 -14.01 1.35
N ASP A 399 -0.22 -14.68 2.11
CA ASP A 399 -1.16 -15.70 1.65
C ASP A 399 -2.52 -15.58 2.34
N ASP A 400 -3.30 -16.66 2.34
CA ASP A 400 -4.64 -16.72 2.94
C ASP A 400 -4.67 -16.38 4.43
N ARG A 401 -3.56 -16.56 5.16
CA ARG A 401 -3.48 -16.12 6.57
C ARG A 401 -3.53 -14.60 6.69
N TYR A 402 -2.89 -13.89 5.77
CA TYR A 402 -2.99 -12.43 5.75
C TYR A 402 -4.40 -11.98 5.37
N ILE A 403 -5.07 -12.65 4.42
CA ILE A 403 -6.49 -12.42 4.14
C ILE A 403 -7.32 -12.64 5.40
N GLN A 404 -7.06 -13.72 6.14
CA GLN A 404 -7.77 -13.99 7.39
C GLN A 404 -7.50 -12.91 8.46
N ARG A 405 -6.24 -12.48 8.63
CA ARG A 405 -5.91 -11.35 9.52
C ARG A 405 -6.63 -10.05 9.13
N LEU A 406 -6.75 -9.80 7.83
CA LEU A 406 -7.46 -8.62 7.33
C LEU A 406 -8.95 -8.68 7.66
N ARG A 407 -9.58 -9.85 7.58
CA ARG A 407 -10.98 -10.08 7.99
C ARG A 407 -11.15 -9.90 9.50
N ASP A 408 -10.35 -10.61 10.27
CA ASP A 408 -10.50 -10.68 11.72
C ASP A 408 -10.20 -9.34 12.43
N HIS A 409 -9.25 -8.55 11.88
CA HIS A 409 -8.69 -7.41 12.60
C HIS A 409 -8.75 -6.09 11.84
N ALA A 410 -8.83 -6.11 10.50
CA ALA A 410 -8.78 -4.88 9.71
C ALA A 410 -10.14 -4.44 9.14
N GLY A 411 -11.17 -5.28 9.24
CA GLY A 411 -12.49 -5.01 8.66
C GLY A 411 -12.49 -5.03 7.14
N VAL A 412 -11.60 -5.85 6.54
CA VAL A 412 -11.50 -6.03 5.09
C VAL A 412 -12.04 -7.40 4.71
N GLU A 413 -13.11 -7.43 3.92
CA GLU A 413 -13.77 -8.65 3.51
C GLU A 413 -13.48 -9.01 2.06
N PHE A 414 -13.30 -10.31 1.79
CA PHE A 414 -13.08 -10.88 0.47
C PHE A 414 -14.18 -11.89 0.18
N GLU A 415 -14.97 -11.71 -0.86
CA GLU A 415 -16.11 -12.55 -1.18
C GLU A 415 -16.18 -12.89 -2.67
N VAL A 416 -16.65 -14.11 -2.99
CA VAL A 416 -17.06 -14.49 -4.36
C VAL A 416 -18.52 -14.08 -4.55
N LEU A 417 -18.83 -13.42 -5.65
CA LEU A 417 -20.18 -12.96 -5.98
C LEU A 417 -20.85 -13.81 -7.05
N GLU A 418 -20.09 -14.14 -8.10
CA GLU A 418 -20.58 -14.90 -9.28
C GLU A 418 -19.46 -15.84 -9.73
N LYS A 419 -19.86 -17.03 -10.19
CA LYS A 419 -18.99 -18.07 -10.76
C LYS A 419 -19.48 -18.47 -12.15
#